data_c13f9d478b4be0f64d932168d3b9b5a4
#
_entry.id   c13f9d478b4be0f64d932168d3b9b5a4
#
_cell.length_a   1.000
_cell.length_b   1.000
_cell.length_c   1.000
_cell.angle_alpha   90.00
_cell.angle_beta   90.00
_cell.angle_gamma   90.00
#
_symmetry.space_group_name_H-M   'P 1'
#
loop_
_entity.id
_entity.type
_entity.pdbx_description
1 polymer ?
#
loop_
_entity_poly.entity_id
_entity_poly.type
_entity_poly.pdbx_seq_one_letter_code
_entity_poly.pdbx_strand_id
1 'polypeptide(L)'
;MKIVAVRSYLQHMALTKPYSIAGYTFSDVSIAFLEVELANGIIGLGTASPAEEVVGETAEMSAVHLASDFVQNLVGRDIEDFQQLIQEARAHFDHLPGTQAAIDIALHDAYGLLVGKSVSAILGRKIQALPTSVTIGLMSIPEALAEAREFKKLGFTVLKVKTGENVEEDIEKVIRLQEIVP
;
A
#
# COMPACT_ATOMS: atom_id res chain seq x y z
N MET A 1 24.76 -8.67 -7.13
CA MET A 1 23.87 -9.66 -7.80
C MET A 1 23.08 -8.97 -8.90
N LYS A 2 23.09 -9.51 -10.14
CA LYS A 2 22.44 -8.83 -11.29
C LYS A 2 20.93 -9.08 -11.34
N ILE A 3 20.19 -8.04 -11.73
CA ILE A 3 18.80 -8.11 -12.16
C ILE A 3 18.79 -8.72 -13.57
N VAL A 4 18.00 -9.78 -13.79
CA VAL A 4 17.96 -10.51 -15.08
C VAL A 4 16.63 -10.35 -15.79
N ALA A 5 15.56 -10.03 -15.09
CA ALA A 5 14.26 -9.74 -15.69
C ALA A 5 13.46 -8.77 -14.83
N VAL A 6 12.59 -8.01 -15.50
CA VAL A 6 11.60 -7.13 -14.90
C VAL A 6 10.26 -7.38 -15.60
N ARG A 7 9.20 -7.60 -14.83
CA ARG A 7 7.86 -7.84 -15.34
C ARG A 7 6.86 -6.98 -14.60
N SER A 8 5.88 -6.43 -15.30
CA SER A 8 4.79 -5.69 -14.70
C SER A 8 3.44 -6.17 -15.23
N TYR A 9 2.42 -6.09 -14.39
CA TYR A 9 1.05 -6.44 -14.77
C TYR A 9 0.04 -5.69 -13.88
N LEU A 10 -1.18 -5.54 -14.37
CA LEU A 10 -2.30 -4.97 -13.64
C LEU A 10 -3.22 -6.10 -13.18
N GLN A 11 -3.66 -6.06 -11.94
CA GLN A 11 -4.62 -7.00 -11.39
C GLN A 11 -5.80 -6.27 -10.77
N HIS A 12 -7.02 -6.69 -11.12
CA HIS A 12 -8.26 -6.24 -10.51
C HIS A 12 -8.68 -7.22 -9.42
N MET A 13 -8.97 -6.72 -8.24
CA MET A 13 -9.37 -7.52 -7.08
C MET A 13 -10.67 -7.00 -6.49
N ALA A 14 -11.68 -7.87 -6.37
CA ALA A 14 -12.92 -7.54 -5.68
C ALA A 14 -12.67 -7.44 -4.17
N LEU A 15 -13.29 -6.43 -3.54
CA LEU A 15 -13.31 -6.33 -2.08
C LEU A 15 -14.34 -7.29 -1.50
N THR A 16 -14.04 -7.88 -0.35
CA THR A 16 -15.00 -8.74 0.38
C THR A 16 -16.20 -7.95 0.89
N LYS A 17 -16.02 -6.66 1.14
CA LYS A 17 -17.07 -5.68 1.45
C LYS A 17 -16.77 -4.39 0.71
N PRO A 18 -17.78 -3.69 0.14
CA PRO A 18 -17.61 -2.34 -0.36
C PRO A 18 -17.08 -1.43 0.75
N TYR A 19 -16.24 -0.47 0.38
CA TYR A 19 -15.63 0.48 1.29
C TYR A 19 -15.88 1.90 0.81
N SER A 20 -16.42 2.76 1.68
CA SER A 20 -16.75 4.14 1.35
C SER A 20 -15.85 5.14 2.05
N ILE A 21 -15.36 6.13 1.30
CA ILE A 21 -14.64 7.30 1.80
C ILE A 21 -15.17 8.56 1.09
N ALA A 22 -15.40 9.64 1.85
CA ALA A 22 -15.62 11.01 1.33
C ALA A 22 -16.36 11.09 -0.02
N GLY A 23 -17.53 10.42 -0.17
CA GLY A 23 -18.36 10.47 -1.38
C GLY A 23 -18.04 9.40 -2.44
N TYR A 24 -17.06 8.52 -2.22
CA TYR A 24 -16.70 7.42 -3.12
C TYR A 24 -16.93 6.07 -2.45
N THR A 25 -17.51 5.11 -3.21
CA THR A 25 -17.65 3.71 -2.77
C THR A 25 -16.88 2.82 -3.71
N PHE A 26 -15.95 2.07 -3.15
CA PHE A 26 -15.12 1.10 -3.87
C PHE A 26 -15.68 -0.31 -3.64
N SER A 27 -15.91 -1.05 -4.71
CA SER A 27 -16.27 -2.48 -4.69
C SER A 27 -15.11 -3.39 -5.08
N ASP A 28 -14.10 -2.81 -5.70
CA ASP A 28 -12.89 -3.45 -6.19
C ASP A 28 -11.72 -2.47 -6.14
N VAL A 29 -10.51 -3.00 -6.34
CA VAL A 29 -9.28 -2.22 -6.46
C VAL A 29 -8.45 -2.74 -7.63
N SER A 30 -7.81 -1.82 -8.34
CA SER A 30 -6.78 -2.13 -9.34
C SER A 30 -5.41 -1.97 -8.70
N ILE A 31 -4.54 -2.95 -8.88
CA ILE A 31 -3.17 -2.91 -8.37
C ILE A 31 -2.21 -3.20 -9.52
N ALA A 32 -1.27 -2.28 -9.76
CA ALA A 32 -0.16 -2.52 -10.66
C ALA A 32 0.98 -3.20 -9.88
N PHE A 33 1.47 -4.31 -10.42
CA PHE A 33 2.55 -5.11 -9.85
C PHE A 33 3.84 -4.91 -10.63
N LEU A 34 4.96 -4.96 -9.94
CA LEU A 34 6.30 -5.01 -10.49
C LEU A 34 7.07 -6.17 -9.85
N GLU A 35 7.59 -7.06 -10.68
CA GLU A 35 8.52 -8.13 -10.28
C GLU A 35 9.92 -7.79 -10.78
N VAL A 36 10.90 -7.93 -9.89
CA VAL A 36 12.32 -7.77 -10.18
C VAL A 36 13.01 -9.10 -9.90
N GLU A 37 13.43 -9.81 -10.96
CA GLU A 37 14.09 -11.12 -10.85
C GLU A 37 15.60 -10.99 -10.84
N LEU A 38 16.26 -11.62 -9.87
CA LEU A 38 17.70 -11.70 -9.74
C LEU A 38 18.27 -12.96 -10.39
N ALA A 39 19.53 -12.94 -10.76
CA ALA A 39 20.22 -14.06 -11.43
C ALA A 39 20.21 -15.39 -10.66
N ASN A 40 19.92 -15.36 -9.36
CA ASN A 40 19.78 -16.56 -8.52
C ASN A 40 18.34 -17.04 -8.37
N GLY A 41 17.38 -16.45 -9.12
CA GLY A 41 15.96 -16.81 -9.09
C GLY A 41 15.14 -16.14 -8.00
N ILE A 42 15.70 -15.27 -7.17
CA ILE A 42 14.95 -14.44 -6.22
C ILE A 42 14.11 -13.44 -7.02
N ILE A 43 12.84 -13.28 -6.64
CA ILE A 43 11.92 -12.30 -7.20
C ILE A 43 11.50 -11.35 -6.08
N GLY A 44 11.85 -10.07 -6.22
CA GLY A 44 11.30 -9.00 -5.40
C GLY A 44 10.00 -8.47 -6.00
N LEU A 45 9.02 -8.20 -5.14
CA LEU A 45 7.68 -7.77 -5.54
C LEU A 45 7.39 -6.38 -5.02
N GLY A 46 6.93 -5.49 -5.90
CA GLY A 46 6.42 -4.16 -5.55
C GLY A 46 5.04 -3.92 -6.13
N THR A 47 4.29 -3.03 -5.52
CA THR A 47 2.91 -2.74 -5.94
C THR A 47 2.60 -1.25 -5.89
N ALA A 48 1.69 -0.81 -6.79
CA ALA A 48 1.09 0.51 -6.79
C ALA A 48 -0.44 0.38 -6.86
N SER A 49 -1.13 1.06 -5.96
CA SER A 49 -2.58 1.22 -5.97
C SER A 49 -2.92 2.67 -5.59
N PRO A 50 -2.53 3.64 -6.43
CA PRO A 50 -2.78 5.04 -6.17
C PRO A 50 -4.28 5.36 -6.33
N ALA A 51 -4.74 6.37 -5.61
CA ALA A 51 -6.07 6.95 -5.77
C ALA A 51 -5.93 8.28 -6.53
N GLU A 52 -6.51 8.37 -7.73
CA GLU A 52 -6.35 9.52 -8.63
C GLU A 52 -6.74 10.84 -7.95
N GLU A 53 -7.81 10.83 -7.16
CA GLU A 53 -8.33 12.00 -6.46
C GLU A 53 -7.37 12.53 -5.37
N VAL A 54 -6.41 11.70 -4.95
CA VAL A 54 -5.47 12.05 -3.88
C VAL A 54 -4.10 12.41 -4.43
N VAL A 55 -3.62 11.64 -5.42
CA VAL A 55 -2.23 11.74 -5.89
C VAL A 55 -2.10 12.05 -7.39
N GLY A 56 -3.22 12.12 -8.13
CA GLY A 56 -3.21 12.41 -9.58
C GLY A 56 -2.68 11.26 -10.44
N GLU A 57 -2.59 10.04 -9.90
CA GLU A 57 -2.12 8.84 -10.60
C GLU A 57 -3.14 7.72 -10.42
N THR A 58 -3.37 6.91 -11.48
CA THR A 58 -4.19 5.69 -11.43
C THR A 58 -3.31 4.43 -11.46
N ALA A 59 -3.87 3.27 -11.08
CA ALA A 59 -3.16 2.01 -11.17
C ALA A 59 -2.83 1.63 -12.64
N GLU A 60 -3.68 2.02 -13.58
CA GLU A 60 -3.46 1.84 -15.03
C GLU A 60 -2.29 2.69 -15.52
N MET A 61 -2.20 3.96 -15.08
CA MET A 61 -1.03 4.82 -15.36
C MET A 61 0.24 4.20 -14.79
N SER A 62 0.21 3.76 -13.53
CA SER A 62 1.34 3.06 -12.91
C SER A 62 1.75 1.83 -13.73
N ALA A 63 0.80 1.00 -14.18
CA ALA A 63 1.09 -0.18 -14.99
C ALA A 63 1.81 0.17 -16.31
N VAL A 64 1.40 1.25 -16.98
CA VAL A 64 2.07 1.76 -18.20
C VAL A 64 3.49 2.20 -17.90
N HIS A 65 3.69 2.96 -16.82
CA HIS A 65 5.02 3.45 -16.43
C HIS A 65 5.95 2.31 -15.98
N LEU A 66 5.43 1.31 -15.27
CA LEU A 66 6.19 0.14 -14.85
C LEU A 66 6.60 -0.77 -16.03
N ALA A 67 5.92 -0.67 -17.18
CA ALA A 67 6.29 -1.36 -18.41
C ALA A 67 7.28 -0.57 -19.29
N SER A 68 7.65 0.66 -18.91
CA SER A 68 8.48 1.56 -19.72
C SER A 68 9.92 1.07 -19.90
N ASP A 69 10.60 1.59 -20.93
CA ASP A 69 12.01 1.33 -21.18
C ASP A 69 12.91 1.71 -20.00
N PHE A 70 12.55 2.75 -19.23
CA PHE A 70 13.29 3.12 -18.04
C PHE A 70 13.34 1.96 -17.03
N VAL A 71 12.20 1.33 -16.76
CA VAL A 71 12.11 0.19 -15.83
C VAL A 71 12.75 -1.06 -16.43
N GLN A 72 12.60 -1.30 -17.74
CA GLN A 72 13.29 -2.40 -18.43
C GLN A 72 14.81 -2.26 -18.36
N ASN A 73 15.36 -1.04 -18.35
CA ASN A 73 16.79 -0.78 -18.20
C ASN A 73 17.36 -1.09 -16.79
N LEU A 74 16.54 -1.52 -15.83
CA LEU A 74 17.03 -2.13 -14.60
C LEU A 74 17.67 -3.49 -14.86
N VAL A 75 17.33 -4.18 -15.96
CA VAL A 75 18.01 -5.42 -16.36
C VAL A 75 19.47 -5.17 -16.62
N GLY A 76 20.34 -6.00 -16.02
CA GLY A 76 21.78 -5.87 -16.06
C GLY A 76 22.37 -4.99 -14.95
N ARG A 77 21.56 -4.20 -14.22
CA ARG A 77 22.01 -3.42 -13.05
C ARG A 77 22.26 -4.35 -11.86
N ASP A 78 23.03 -3.87 -10.90
CA ASP A 78 23.28 -4.62 -9.67
C ASP A 78 22.27 -4.25 -8.59
N ILE A 79 21.65 -5.26 -7.94
CA ILE A 79 20.70 -4.99 -6.87
C ILE A 79 21.35 -4.38 -5.63
N GLU A 80 22.67 -4.52 -5.46
CA GLU A 80 23.38 -3.87 -4.35
C GLU A 80 23.35 -2.34 -4.46
N ASP A 81 23.13 -1.82 -5.67
CA ASP A 81 22.95 -0.39 -5.95
C ASP A 81 21.47 0.07 -5.78
N PHE A 82 20.61 -0.72 -5.11
CA PHE A 82 19.16 -0.48 -5.05
C PHE A 82 18.78 0.93 -4.61
N GLN A 83 19.51 1.52 -3.66
CA GLN A 83 19.24 2.89 -3.20
C GLN A 83 19.48 3.93 -4.31
N GLN A 84 20.53 3.76 -5.12
CA GLN A 84 20.79 4.61 -6.27
C GLN A 84 19.71 4.41 -7.34
N LEU A 85 19.31 3.16 -7.63
CA LEU A 85 18.24 2.84 -8.59
C LEU A 85 16.90 3.49 -8.18
N ILE A 86 16.58 3.50 -6.89
CA ILE A 86 15.40 4.19 -6.35
C ILE A 86 15.49 5.70 -6.58
N GLN A 87 16.65 6.33 -6.35
CA GLN A 87 16.82 7.77 -6.60
C GLN A 87 16.69 8.10 -8.09
N GLU A 88 17.24 7.28 -8.98
CA GLU A 88 17.08 7.42 -10.42
C GLU A 88 15.60 7.33 -10.82
N ALA A 89 14.86 6.36 -10.26
CA ALA A 89 13.43 6.19 -10.51
C ALA A 89 12.60 7.38 -9.99
N ARG A 90 12.91 7.89 -8.80
CA ARG A 90 12.24 9.07 -8.23
C ARG A 90 12.44 10.32 -9.09
N ALA A 91 13.63 10.51 -9.63
CA ALA A 91 13.94 11.64 -10.52
C ALA A 91 13.24 11.50 -11.88
N HIS A 92 13.12 10.27 -12.41
CA HIS A 92 12.50 10.01 -13.70
C HIS A 92 10.96 10.07 -13.66
N PHE A 93 10.35 9.53 -12.61
CA PHE A 93 8.90 9.47 -12.42
C PHE A 93 8.43 10.57 -11.45
N ASP A 94 8.96 11.78 -11.57
CA ASP A 94 8.52 12.91 -10.75
C ASP A 94 6.98 13.09 -10.86
N HIS A 95 6.32 13.32 -9.71
CA HIS A 95 4.86 13.40 -9.58
C HIS A 95 4.06 12.10 -9.84
N LEU A 96 4.72 10.93 -9.88
CA LEU A 96 4.09 9.61 -10.00
C LEU A 96 4.37 8.74 -8.76
N PRO A 97 3.76 9.06 -7.61
CA PRO A 97 4.13 8.44 -6.34
C PRO A 97 3.80 6.94 -6.27
N GLY A 98 2.75 6.48 -6.96
CA GLY A 98 2.41 5.06 -7.06
C GLY A 98 3.49 4.28 -7.81
N THR A 99 3.89 4.77 -8.98
CA THR A 99 4.98 4.18 -9.78
C THR A 99 6.29 4.14 -8.99
N GLN A 100 6.65 5.26 -8.33
CA GLN A 100 7.85 5.33 -7.48
C GLN A 100 7.78 4.30 -6.35
N ALA A 101 6.64 4.18 -5.66
CA ALA A 101 6.45 3.24 -4.57
C ALA A 101 6.61 1.79 -5.02
N ALA A 102 6.04 1.40 -6.17
CA ALA A 102 6.18 0.04 -6.70
C ALA A 102 7.66 -0.32 -6.97
N ILE A 103 8.42 0.59 -7.58
CA ILE A 103 9.85 0.37 -7.85
C ILE A 103 10.65 0.29 -6.55
N ASP A 104 10.42 1.21 -5.62
CA ASP A 104 11.09 1.25 -4.32
C ASP A 104 10.85 -0.05 -3.54
N ILE A 105 9.59 -0.49 -3.44
CA ILE A 105 9.21 -1.70 -2.72
C ILE A 105 9.84 -2.94 -3.38
N ALA A 106 9.78 -3.08 -4.72
CA ALA A 106 10.32 -4.23 -5.43
C ALA A 106 11.84 -4.37 -5.24
N LEU A 107 12.57 -3.24 -5.30
CA LEU A 107 14.02 -3.24 -5.11
C LEU A 107 14.42 -3.52 -3.66
N HIS A 108 13.71 -2.97 -2.66
CA HIS A 108 13.93 -3.30 -1.25
C HIS A 108 13.61 -4.76 -0.96
N ASP A 109 12.54 -5.31 -1.53
CA ASP A 109 12.14 -6.69 -1.33
C ASP A 109 13.19 -7.65 -1.94
N ALA A 110 13.59 -7.42 -3.21
CA ALA A 110 14.64 -8.21 -3.86
C ALA A 110 15.96 -8.20 -3.07
N TYR A 111 16.40 -7.03 -2.61
CA TYR A 111 17.60 -6.90 -1.80
C TYR A 111 17.46 -7.58 -0.44
N GLY A 112 16.31 -7.38 0.23
CA GLY A 112 16.02 -8.00 1.52
C GLY A 112 16.06 -9.53 1.46
N LEU A 113 15.42 -10.10 0.44
CA LEU A 113 15.44 -11.54 0.18
C LEU A 113 16.87 -12.04 -0.12
N LEU A 114 17.65 -11.29 -0.91
CA LEU A 114 19.05 -11.64 -1.22
C LEU A 114 19.92 -11.72 0.04
N VAL A 115 19.79 -10.76 0.95
CA VAL A 115 20.62 -10.71 2.18
C VAL A 115 19.98 -11.45 3.37
N GLY A 116 18.81 -12.06 3.18
CA GLY A 116 18.08 -12.79 4.24
C GLY A 116 17.61 -11.91 5.39
N LYS A 117 17.27 -10.64 5.11
CA LYS A 117 16.81 -9.67 6.12
C LYS A 117 15.47 -9.07 5.74
N SER A 118 14.61 -8.83 6.72
CA SER A 118 13.40 -8.03 6.49
C SER A 118 13.76 -6.58 6.15
N VAL A 119 12.93 -5.91 5.36
CA VAL A 119 13.09 -4.48 5.02
C VAL A 119 13.17 -3.63 6.30
N SER A 120 12.34 -3.93 7.31
CA SER A 120 12.40 -3.24 8.60
C SER A 120 13.76 -3.39 9.32
N ALA A 121 14.42 -4.54 9.17
CA ALA A 121 15.76 -4.75 9.73
C ALA A 121 16.84 -3.98 8.95
N ILE A 122 16.71 -3.90 7.62
CA ILE A 122 17.60 -3.11 6.75
C ILE A 122 17.50 -1.62 7.10
N LEU A 123 16.27 -1.12 7.32
CA LEU A 123 15.99 0.26 7.67
C LEU A 123 16.28 0.59 9.16
N GLY A 124 16.75 -0.36 9.95
CA GLY A 124 17.11 -0.14 11.35
C GLY A 124 15.91 -0.18 12.30
N ARG A 125 15.18 -1.31 12.30
CA ARG A 125 14.02 -1.52 13.17
C ARG A 125 14.32 -1.21 14.64
N LYS A 126 13.56 -0.27 15.22
CA LYS A 126 13.65 0.13 16.63
C LYS A 126 12.53 -0.46 17.48
N ILE A 127 11.40 -0.81 16.87
CA ILE A 127 10.19 -1.28 17.55
C ILE A 127 9.83 -2.66 17.03
N GLN A 128 9.53 -3.60 17.93
CA GLN A 128 9.21 -4.99 17.58
C GLN A 128 7.76 -5.14 17.11
N ALA A 129 6.83 -4.48 17.80
CA ALA A 129 5.41 -4.51 17.50
C ALA A 129 4.74 -3.21 17.93
N LEU A 130 3.72 -2.81 17.18
CA LEU A 130 2.83 -1.70 17.50
C LEU A 130 1.39 -2.21 17.47
N PRO A 131 0.50 -1.71 18.35
CA PRO A 131 -0.92 -1.98 18.19
C PRO A 131 -1.37 -1.40 16.85
N THR A 132 -2.20 -2.17 16.12
CA THR A 132 -2.81 -1.70 14.89
C THR A 132 -4.23 -1.20 15.15
N SER A 133 -4.69 -0.26 14.33
CA SER A 133 -6.08 0.17 14.30
C SER A 133 -6.85 -0.56 13.20
N VAL A 134 -8.17 -0.64 13.36
CA VAL A 134 -9.10 -1.04 12.30
C VAL A 134 -10.00 0.14 11.96
N THR A 135 -10.35 0.27 10.67
CA THR A 135 -11.13 1.43 10.21
C THR A 135 -12.62 1.14 10.27
N ILE A 136 -13.39 2.05 10.89
CA ILE A 136 -14.83 2.21 10.72
C ILE A 136 -15.02 3.21 9.59
N GLY A 137 -15.68 2.79 8.49
CA GLY A 137 -15.98 3.62 7.33
C GLY A 137 -17.07 4.67 7.60
N LEU A 138 -17.42 5.43 6.55
CA LEU A 138 -18.62 6.29 6.58
C LEU A 138 -19.85 5.39 6.51
N MET A 139 -20.66 5.40 7.57
CA MET A 139 -21.87 4.59 7.73
C MET A 139 -22.71 5.14 8.87
N SER A 140 -23.96 4.68 8.97
CA SER A 140 -24.84 5.05 10.08
C SER A 140 -24.30 4.66 11.45
N ILE A 141 -24.73 5.34 12.51
CA ILE A 141 -24.30 5.04 13.88
C ILE A 141 -24.60 3.58 14.26
N PRO A 142 -25.80 3.00 14.01
CA PRO A 142 -26.08 1.61 14.34
C PRO A 142 -25.13 0.62 13.67
N GLU A 143 -24.77 0.82 12.40
CA GLU A 143 -23.83 -0.02 11.65
C GLU A 143 -22.42 0.10 12.23
N ALA A 144 -21.96 1.32 12.50
CA ALA A 144 -20.64 1.57 13.10
C ALA A 144 -20.49 0.89 14.47
N LEU A 145 -21.54 0.94 15.31
CA LEU A 145 -21.53 0.25 16.62
C LEU A 145 -21.53 -1.26 16.47
N ALA A 146 -22.21 -1.81 15.45
CA ALA A 146 -22.20 -3.24 15.18
C ALA A 146 -20.79 -3.69 14.75
N GLU A 147 -20.17 -3.00 13.80
CA GLU A 147 -18.78 -3.30 13.37
C GLU A 147 -17.77 -3.16 14.52
N ALA A 148 -17.88 -2.10 15.33
CA ALA A 148 -16.99 -1.91 16.48
C ALA A 148 -17.04 -3.07 17.47
N ARG A 149 -18.24 -3.63 17.72
CA ARG A 149 -18.39 -4.81 18.58
C ARG A 149 -17.71 -6.05 17.98
N GLU A 150 -17.83 -6.25 16.67
CA GLU A 150 -17.13 -7.35 15.98
C GLU A 150 -15.62 -7.16 16.03
N PHE A 151 -15.11 -5.97 15.75
CA PHE A 151 -13.69 -5.68 15.84
C PHE A 151 -13.14 -5.86 17.26
N LYS A 152 -13.91 -5.46 18.28
CA LYS A 152 -13.55 -5.73 19.68
C LYS A 152 -13.45 -7.22 19.98
N LYS A 153 -14.38 -8.06 19.47
CA LYS A 153 -14.31 -9.52 19.61
C LYS A 153 -13.08 -10.11 18.93
N LEU A 154 -12.62 -9.51 17.81
CA LEU A 154 -11.40 -9.88 17.10
C LEU A 154 -10.13 -9.41 17.81
N GLY A 155 -10.24 -8.66 18.92
CA GLY A 155 -9.13 -8.21 19.74
C GLY A 155 -8.57 -6.82 19.37
N PHE A 156 -9.23 -6.07 18.49
CA PHE A 156 -8.81 -4.68 18.21
C PHE A 156 -9.13 -3.76 19.39
N THR A 157 -8.13 -2.96 19.77
CA THR A 157 -8.22 -1.98 20.88
C THR A 157 -8.15 -0.53 20.39
N VAL A 158 -7.97 -0.31 19.10
CA VAL A 158 -7.90 1.02 18.49
C VAL A 158 -8.78 1.05 17.25
N LEU A 159 -9.73 2.00 17.22
CA LEU A 159 -10.57 2.26 16.07
C LEU A 159 -10.12 3.53 15.35
N LYS A 160 -9.99 3.48 14.02
CA LYS A 160 -9.86 4.66 13.16
C LYS A 160 -11.24 4.97 12.59
N VAL A 161 -11.87 6.05 13.04
CA VAL A 161 -13.22 6.42 12.62
C VAL A 161 -13.17 7.43 11.48
N LYS A 162 -13.87 7.15 10.37
CA LYS A 162 -14.07 8.11 9.28
C LYS A 162 -15.21 9.05 9.64
N THR A 163 -15.00 10.36 9.48
CA THR A 163 -15.92 11.45 9.75
C THR A 163 -15.94 12.43 8.57
N GLY A 164 -16.89 13.37 8.52
CA GLY A 164 -16.92 14.46 7.56
C GLY A 164 -18.20 14.62 6.76
N GLU A 165 -19.29 13.92 7.12
CA GLU A 165 -20.60 14.08 6.48
C GLU A 165 -21.52 14.99 7.31
N ASN A 166 -21.68 14.74 8.60
CA ASN A 166 -22.52 15.49 9.53
C ASN A 166 -21.83 15.61 10.89
N VAL A 167 -21.54 16.83 11.33
CA VAL A 167 -20.75 17.09 12.53
C VAL A 167 -21.42 16.54 13.79
N GLU A 168 -22.73 16.74 13.94
CA GLU A 168 -23.50 16.30 15.11
C GLU A 168 -23.53 14.78 15.20
N GLU A 169 -23.80 14.10 14.07
CA GLU A 169 -23.80 12.63 13.99
C GLU A 169 -22.40 12.06 14.20
N ASP A 170 -21.35 12.72 13.68
CA ASP A 170 -19.96 12.29 13.85
C ASP A 170 -19.54 12.37 15.33
N ILE A 171 -19.93 13.43 16.04
CA ILE A 171 -19.69 13.57 17.47
C ILE A 171 -20.40 12.46 18.25
N GLU A 172 -21.70 12.25 18.00
CA GLU A 172 -22.45 11.17 18.65
C GLU A 172 -21.83 9.80 18.36
N LYS A 173 -21.47 9.54 17.10
CA LYS A 173 -20.81 8.29 16.66
C LYS A 173 -19.55 8.03 17.46
N VAL A 174 -18.64 9.03 17.55
CA VAL A 174 -17.38 8.88 18.27
C VAL A 174 -17.61 8.62 19.75
N ILE A 175 -18.52 9.38 20.41
CA ILE A 175 -18.85 9.17 21.82
C ILE A 175 -19.34 7.75 22.08
N ARG A 176 -20.27 7.26 21.27
CA ARG A 176 -20.84 5.90 21.42
C ARG A 176 -19.84 4.79 21.09
N LEU A 177 -18.94 5.02 20.14
CA LEU A 177 -17.87 4.07 19.83
C LEU A 177 -16.86 3.95 20.97
N GLN A 178 -16.56 5.06 21.66
CA GLN A 178 -15.66 5.07 22.85
C GLN A 178 -16.22 4.22 24.01
N GLU A 179 -17.55 4.07 24.14
CA GLU A 179 -18.14 3.19 25.13
C GLU A 179 -17.86 1.70 24.82
N ILE A 180 -17.62 1.35 23.56
CA ILE A 180 -17.34 -0.03 23.12
C ILE A 180 -15.83 -0.32 23.18
N VAL A 181 -15.03 0.59 22.64
CA VAL A 181 -13.56 0.49 22.58
C VAL A 181 -13.01 1.78 23.22
N PRO A 182 -12.76 1.78 24.54
CA PRO A 182 -12.29 2.95 25.29
C PRO A 182 -10.83 3.33 24.97
#